data_81d1c851a733e53527df7143cfd8c2c4
#
_entry.id   81d1c851a733e53527df7143cfd8c2c4
#
_cell.length_a   1.000
_cell.length_b   1.000
_cell.length_c   1.000
_cell.angle_alpha   90.00
_cell.angle_beta   90.00
_cell.angle_gamma   90.00
#
_symmetry.space_group_name_H-M   'P 1'
#
loop_
_entity.id
_entity.type
_entity.pdbx_description
1 polymer ?
#
loop_
_entity_poly.entity_id
_entity_poly.type
_entity_poly.pdbx_seq_one_letter_code
_entity_poly.pdbx_strand_id
1 'polypeptide(L)'
;MLFSLRNSGFFAIGLLLGHAGHADPDTYIRAGAIVDVEAGVVLDGRTIAIEDGVIVAVTPSSEVSIPSGAGLIDLSDYTVLPGLMDAHTHLLSDSDDHGLNSLVVSLPEATINGVKNAAITLQAGFTTVRNVGAPGYADVALRDAIAAGEIAGPRMLVSGPGIGITGGHCSDNNLLPYEYGVTENGVADGPWAIRQMVRQNVKFGVDLIKTCSTGGVLSAGTRLDAVQYTLEELEALVDEAHMHGRKVAVHAHGTAGIRNAILAGADSIEHASFLTEEVIELAKERGTPLVMDIYVTEHILTEGEASGVLPESLEKEREVGQIQRESFSRAHDAGVAMVFGTDSAVYPHGDNARQFSRMVQFGMTPAEAVRSATVLAADLLGVGDQVGRIAEGLQADLVAVSGNPYEDVSILENVEFVMKGGVVYREP
;
A
#
# COMPACT_ATOMS: atom_id res chain seq x y z
N MET A 1 11.72 -77.61 10.21
CA MET A 1 10.79 -78.01 9.15
C MET A 1 10.62 -76.87 8.20
N LEU A 2 11.08 -77.14 7.00
CA LEU A 2 10.86 -76.46 5.72
C LEU A 2 10.72 -74.87 5.69
N PHE A 3 11.83 -74.21 5.37
CA PHE A 3 11.91 -72.87 4.83
C PHE A 3 11.58 -72.95 3.33
N SER A 4 10.62 -72.10 2.90
CA SER A 4 10.35 -71.81 1.50
C SER A 4 10.94 -70.39 1.14
N LEU A 5 11.93 -70.39 0.28
CA LEU A 5 12.49 -69.25 -0.36
C LEU A 5 11.49 -68.64 -1.39
N ARG A 6 11.12 -67.44 -1.30
CA ARG A 6 10.43 -66.68 -2.37
C ARG A 6 11.34 -65.61 -2.96
N ASN A 7 11.52 -65.73 -4.26
CA ASN A 7 12.26 -64.82 -5.15
C ASN A 7 11.78 -63.37 -5.08
N SER A 8 12.71 -62.49 -4.87
CA SER A 8 12.52 -61.03 -5.04
C SER A 8 12.78 -60.64 -6.49
N GLY A 9 11.70 -60.37 -7.22
CA GLY A 9 11.80 -59.73 -8.55
C GLY A 9 12.06 -58.23 -8.36
N PHE A 10 13.17 -57.71 -8.87
CA PHE A 10 13.44 -56.31 -9.04
C PHE A 10 12.55 -55.78 -10.16
N PHE A 11 11.56 -54.94 -9.83
CA PHE A 11 10.88 -54.08 -10.80
C PHE A 11 11.69 -52.80 -10.93
N ALA A 12 12.32 -52.62 -12.07
CA ALA A 12 12.90 -51.33 -12.49
C ALA A 12 11.73 -50.39 -12.85
N ILE A 13 11.45 -49.40 -11.98
CA ILE A 13 10.56 -48.27 -12.30
C ILE A 13 11.37 -47.31 -13.18
N GLY A 14 11.11 -47.35 -14.49
CA GLY A 14 11.58 -46.34 -15.41
C GLY A 14 10.91 -45.03 -15.06
N LEU A 15 11.68 -44.01 -14.57
CA LEU A 15 11.25 -42.66 -14.49
C LEU A 15 11.05 -42.15 -15.92
N LEU A 16 9.84 -42.13 -16.40
CA LEU A 16 9.41 -41.28 -17.52
C LEU A 16 9.45 -39.85 -17.00
N LEU A 17 10.53 -39.12 -17.29
CA LEU A 17 10.56 -37.68 -17.28
C LEU A 17 9.60 -37.20 -18.39
N GLY A 18 8.31 -37.10 -18.03
CA GLY A 18 7.37 -36.39 -18.85
C GLY A 18 7.84 -34.92 -18.89
N HIS A 19 8.22 -34.44 -20.07
CA HIS A 19 8.21 -33.01 -20.34
C HIS A 19 6.77 -32.60 -20.11
N ALA A 20 6.53 -31.80 -19.04
CA ALA A 20 5.31 -31.04 -18.92
C ALA A 20 5.32 -30.09 -20.12
N GLY A 21 4.53 -30.41 -21.15
CA GLY A 21 4.26 -29.48 -22.23
C GLY A 21 3.61 -28.27 -21.54
N HIS A 22 4.26 -27.12 -21.59
CA HIS A 22 3.62 -25.87 -21.24
C HIS A 22 2.44 -25.74 -22.19
N ALA A 23 1.24 -25.52 -21.64
CA ALA A 23 0.12 -25.09 -22.44
C ALA A 23 0.49 -23.78 -23.14
N ASP A 24 -0.02 -23.55 -24.35
CA ASP A 24 0.17 -22.25 -24.98
C ASP A 24 -0.52 -21.18 -24.13
N PRO A 25 0.09 -19.98 -23.94
CA PRO A 25 -0.53 -18.88 -23.20
C PRO A 25 -1.94 -18.59 -23.71
N ASP A 26 -2.87 -18.36 -22.80
CA ASP A 26 -4.28 -18.12 -23.13
C ASP A 26 -4.56 -16.67 -23.53
N THR A 27 -3.73 -15.73 -23.04
CA THR A 27 -3.88 -14.29 -23.28
C THR A 27 -2.54 -13.63 -23.64
N TYR A 28 -2.57 -12.77 -24.66
CA TYR A 28 -1.44 -11.95 -25.07
C TYR A 28 -1.81 -10.47 -25.00
N ILE A 29 -0.94 -9.65 -24.43
CA ILE A 29 -1.04 -8.18 -24.48
C ILE A 29 0.04 -7.68 -25.44
N ARG A 30 -0.36 -7.01 -26.51
CA ARG A 30 0.55 -6.30 -27.40
C ARG A 30 0.64 -4.86 -26.92
N ALA A 31 1.76 -4.46 -26.33
CA ALA A 31 2.02 -3.12 -25.84
C ALA A 31 2.83 -2.30 -26.86
N GLY A 32 2.47 -1.02 -27.05
CA GLY A 32 3.29 -0.06 -27.77
C GLY A 32 4.64 0.11 -27.10
N ALA A 33 4.64 0.20 -25.78
CA ALA A 33 5.84 0.18 -24.94
C ALA A 33 5.53 -0.46 -23.58
N ILE A 34 6.55 -0.90 -22.85
CA ILE A 34 6.47 -1.28 -21.45
C ILE A 34 7.48 -0.48 -20.62
N VAL A 35 7.15 -0.23 -19.36
CA VAL A 35 8.09 0.37 -18.39
C VAL A 35 8.84 -0.74 -17.66
N ASP A 36 10.16 -0.78 -17.84
CA ASP A 36 11.06 -1.53 -16.98
C ASP A 36 11.41 -0.67 -15.75
N VAL A 37 10.70 -0.91 -14.67
CA VAL A 37 10.79 -0.12 -13.44
C VAL A 37 12.08 -0.37 -12.64
N GLU A 38 12.80 -1.47 -12.91
CA GLU A 38 14.08 -1.75 -12.29
C GLU A 38 15.22 -1.04 -13.01
N ALA A 39 15.22 -1.12 -14.35
CA ALA A 39 16.20 -0.44 -15.18
C ALA A 39 15.92 1.06 -15.33
N GLY A 40 14.68 1.52 -15.03
CA GLY A 40 14.28 2.92 -15.20
C GLY A 40 14.19 3.35 -16.66
N VAL A 41 13.76 2.45 -17.57
CA VAL A 41 13.68 2.70 -19.00
C VAL A 41 12.34 2.28 -19.58
N VAL A 42 11.99 2.84 -20.73
CA VAL A 42 10.83 2.44 -21.53
C VAL A 42 11.32 1.60 -22.71
N LEU A 43 10.72 0.43 -22.90
CA LEU A 43 11.06 -0.56 -23.93
C LEU A 43 9.94 -0.65 -24.96
N ASP A 44 10.18 -0.19 -26.18
CA ASP A 44 9.21 -0.20 -27.27
C ASP A 44 8.86 -1.61 -27.75
N GLY A 45 7.62 -1.77 -28.23
CA GLY A 45 7.14 -2.91 -28.98
C GLY A 45 7.32 -4.25 -28.27
N ARG A 46 6.63 -4.42 -27.13
CA ARG A 46 6.66 -5.68 -26.36
C ARG A 46 5.33 -6.40 -26.39
N THR A 47 5.40 -7.73 -26.36
CA THR A 47 4.24 -8.59 -26.14
C THR A 47 4.43 -9.34 -24.83
N ILE A 48 3.42 -9.26 -23.97
CA ILE A 48 3.35 -9.96 -22.68
C ILE A 48 2.42 -11.16 -22.88
N ALA A 49 2.93 -12.36 -22.62
CA ALA A 49 2.15 -13.59 -22.65
C ALA A 49 1.75 -14.00 -21.23
N ILE A 50 0.47 -14.35 -21.05
CA ILE A 50 -0.14 -14.64 -19.75
C ILE A 50 -0.80 -16.01 -19.81
N GLU A 51 -0.58 -16.83 -18.78
CA GLU A 51 -1.23 -18.12 -18.56
C GLU A 51 -1.74 -18.16 -17.12
N ASP A 52 -3.03 -18.47 -16.91
CA ASP A 52 -3.66 -18.54 -15.57
C ASP A 52 -3.40 -17.30 -14.70
N GLY A 53 -3.36 -16.10 -15.31
CA GLY A 53 -3.13 -14.83 -14.61
C GLY A 53 -1.67 -14.54 -14.26
N VAL A 54 -0.73 -15.38 -14.69
CA VAL A 54 0.72 -15.23 -14.47
C VAL A 54 1.41 -14.85 -15.77
N ILE A 55 2.36 -13.93 -15.73
CA ILE A 55 3.22 -13.56 -16.87
C ILE A 55 4.18 -14.71 -17.13
N VAL A 56 4.13 -15.31 -18.32
CA VAL A 56 5.00 -16.42 -18.72
C VAL A 56 6.08 -16.01 -19.72
N ALA A 57 5.93 -14.87 -20.40
CA ALA A 57 6.96 -14.30 -21.26
C ALA A 57 6.76 -12.80 -21.47
N VAL A 58 7.89 -12.08 -21.70
CA VAL A 58 7.92 -10.68 -22.15
C VAL A 58 8.91 -10.57 -23.29
N THR A 59 8.42 -10.45 -24.53
CA THR A 59 9.23 -10.63 -25.73
C THR A 59 9.04 -9.44 -26.69
N PRO A 60 10.06 -9.07 -27.53
CA PRO A 60 9.85 -8.12 -28.62
C PRO A 60 8.69 -8.56 -29.51
N SER A 61 7.74 -7.66 -29.80
CA SER A 61 6.53 -8.02 -30.56
C SER A 61 6.82 -8.55 -31.97
N SER A 62 7.95 -8.18 -32.54
CA SER A 62 8.44 -8.69 -33.85
C SER A 62 8.83 -10.18 -33.83
N GLU A 63 9.06 -10.75 -32.67
CA GLU A 63 9.49 -12.15 -32.49
C GLU A 63 8.33 -13.07 -32.03
N VAL A 64 7.15 -12.50 -31.77
CA VAL A 64 5.99 -13.25 -31.26
C VAL A 64 5.01 -13.60 -32.37
N SER A 65 4.68 -14.89 -32.47
CA SER A 65 3.57 -15.36 -33.28
C SER A 65 2.44 -15.81 -32.35
N ILE A 66 1.35 -15.04 -32.31
CA ILE A 66 0.21 -15.34 -31.43
C ILE A 66 -0.58 -16.52 -32.02
N PRO A 67 -0.81 -17.60 -31.27
CA PRO A 67 -1.55 -18.76 -31.72
C PRO A 67 -2.98 -18.41 -32.12
N SER A 68 -3.51 -19.11 -33.14
CA SER A 68 -4.92 -18.97 -33.53
C SER A 68 -5.82 -19.47 -32.40
N GLY A 69 -6.64 -18.58 -31.83
CA GLY A 69 -7.56 -18.88 -30.74
C GLY A 69 -7.10 -18.38 -29.37
N ALA A 70 -5.88 -17.89 -29.21
CA ALA A 70 -5.47 -17.16 -28.02
C ALA A 70 -6.13 -15.78 -27.96
N GLY A 71 -6.41 -15.30 -26.74
CA GLY A 71 -6.90 -13.94 -26.50
C GLY A 71 -5.81 -12.91 -26.86
N LEU A 72 -6.17 -11.86 -27.57
CA LEU A 72 -5.30 -10.71 -27.82
C LEU A 72 -5.93 -9.43 -27.28
N ILE A 73 -5.22 -8.76 -26.38
CA ILE A 73 -5.51 -7.41 -25.92
C ILE A 73 -4.52 -6.48 -26.63
N ASP A 74 -5.02 -5.61 -27.50
CA ASP A 74 -4.19 -4.70 -28.29
C ASP A 74 -4.06 -3.34 -27.59
N LEU A 75 -2.89 -3.11 -26.98
CA LEU A 75 -2.46 -1.88 -26.35
C LEU A 75 -1.27 -1.25 -27.10
N SER A 76 -1.24 -1.39 -28.43
CA SER A 76 -0.15 -0.91 -29.28
C SER A 76 0.01 0.62 -29.28
N ASP A 77 -1.01 1.36 -28.88
CA ASP A 77 -0.99 2.82 -28.73
C ASP A 77 -0.67 3.28 -27.28
N TYR A 78 -0.43 2.33 -26.39
CA TYR A 78 -0.27 2.58 -24.93
C TYR A 78 1.10 2.15 -24.42
N THR A 79 1.51 2.77 -23.31
CA THR A 79 2.62 2.31 -22.47
C THR A 79 2.09 1.52 -21.28
N VAL A 80 2.52 0.28 -21.15
CA VAL A 80 2.10 -0.64 -20.08
C VAL A 80 3.11 -0.58 -18.94
N LEU A 81 2.60 -0.47 -17.71
CA LEU A 81 3.35 -0.49 -16.45
C LEU A 81 2.91 -1.66 -15.58
N PRO A 82 3.71 -2.07 -14.57
CA PRO A 82 3.18 -2.87 -13.47
C PRO A 82 2.01 -2.15 -12.81
N GLY A 83 1.07 -2.88 -12.27
CA GLY A 83 0.00 -2.31 -11.45
C GLY A 83 0.56 -1.46 -10.32
N LEU A 84 -0.02 -0.28 -10.11
CA LEU A 84 0.42 0.68 -9.11
C LEU A 84 0.08 0.19 -7.71
N MET A 85 0.87 0.61 -6.72
CA MET A 85 0.68 0.28 -5.32
C MET A 85 0.63 1.52 -4.45
N ASP A 86 -0.27 1.51 -3.46
CA ASP A 86 -0.40 2.56 -2.47
C ASP A 86 -0.20 1.97 -1.06
N ALA A 87 0.87 2.38 -0.40
CA ALA A 87 1.26 1.84 0.90
C ALA A 87 0.57 2.52 2.09
N HIS A 88 -0.34 3.48 1.84
CA HIS A 88 -1.07 4.17 2.91
C HIS A 88 -2.47 4.59 2.44
N THR A 89 -3.47 3.77 2.73
CA THR A 89 -4.86 4.05 2.38
C THR A 89 -5.80 3.79 3.56
N HIS A 90 -7.00 4.38 3.50
CA HIS A 90 -8.10 4.19 4.45
C HIS A 90 -9.40 3.90 3.69
N LEU A 91 -9.47 2.76 2.99
CA LEU A 91 -10.58 2.44 2.07
C LEU A 91 -11.97 2.44 2.71
N LEU A 92 -12.08 2.30 4.04
CA LEU A 92 -13.35 2.25 4.75
C LEU A 92 -13.90 3.63 5.14
N SER A 93 -13.13 4.69 4.89
CA SER A 93 -13.50 6.08 5.16
C SER A 93 -13.65 6.86 3.85
N ASP A 94 -14.48 7.89 3.86
CA ASP A 94 -14.64 8.83 2.75
C ASP A 94 -14.06 10.20 3.11
N SER A 95 -13.74 11.01 2.11
CA SER A 95 -13.19 12.36 2.28
C SER A 95 -14.15 13.34 2.96
N ASP A 96 -15.42 13.00 3.08
CA ASP A 96 -16.44 13.80 3.76
C ASP A 96 -16.69 13.37 5.21
N ASP A 97 -15.99 12.32 5.69
CA ASP A 97 -16.16 11.72 7.02
C ASP A 97 -15.23 12.36 8.07
N HIS A 98 -14.83 13.64 7.90
CA HIS A 98 -13.92 14.31 8.82
C HIS A 98 -14.64 14.97 10.03
N GLY A 99 -13.87 15.14 11.12
CA GLY A 99 -14.35 15.80 12.34
C GLY A 99 -15.61 15.14 12.90
N LEU A 100 -16.65 15.94 13.15
CA LEU A 100 -17.91 15.44 13.73
C LEU A 100 -18.69 14.50 12.78
N ASN A 101 -18.43 14.55 11.48
CA ASN A 101 -19.10 13.68 10.52
C ASN A 101 -18.74 12.21 10.76
N SER A 102 -17.51 11.92 11.20
CA SER A 102 -17.08 10.55 11.50
C SER A 102 -17.91 9.85 12.60
N LEU A 103 -18.51 10.63 13.51
CA LEU A 103 -19.28 10.09 14.63
C LEU A 103 -20.62 9.45 14.22
N VAL A 104 -21.12 9.74 13.04
CA VAL A 104 -22.40 9.21 12.54
C VAL A 104 -22.21 8.07 11.54
N VAL A 105 -20.99 7.80 11.11
CA VAL A 105 -20.67 6.67 10.21
C VAL A 105 -20.70 5.36 10.98
N SER A 106 -21.68 4.52 10.66
CA SER A 106 -21.81 3.20 11.29
C SER A 106 -20.82 2.18 10.68
N LEU A 107 -20.47 1.14 11.45
CA LEU A 107 -19.60 0.06 10.93
C LEU A 107 -20.14 -0.60 9.64
N PRO A 108 -21.44 -0.92 9.49
CA PRO A 108 -21.98 -1.38 8.23
C PRO A 108 -21.82 -0.39 7.07
N GLU A 109 -21.98 0.90 7.32
CA GLU A 109 -21.81 1.96 6.34
C GLU A 109 -20.34 2.08 5.90
N ALA A 110 -19.40 2.14 6.85
CA ALA A 110 -17.97 2.10 6.58
C ALA A 110 -17.58 0.87 5.73
N THR A 111 -18.19 -0.29 6.00
CA THR A 111 -17.94 -1.50 5.19
C THR A 111 -18.45 -1.34 3.75
N ILE A 112 -19.61 -0.72 3.54
CA ILE A 112 -20.16 -0.45 2.21
C ILE A 112 -19.29 0.60 1.48
N ASN A 113 -18.86 1.64 2.19
CA ASN A 113 -17.91 2.63 1.66
C ASN A 113 -16.61 1.93 1.20
N GLY A 114 -16.10 0.98 1.99
CA GLY A 114 -14.94 0.18 1.62
C GLY A 114 -15.10 -0.55 0.29
N VAL A 115 -16.26 -1.16 0.02
CA VAL A 115 -16.56 -1.82 -1.26
C VAL A 115 -16.53 -0.82 -2.43
N LYS A 116 -17.18 0.34 -2.27
CA LYS A 116 -17.19 1.42 -3.25
C LYS A 116 -15.76 1.92 -3.53
N ASN A 117 -15.02 2.23 -2.48
CA ASN A 117 -13.71 2.84 -2.55
C ASN A 117 -12.64 1.88 -3.10
N ALA A 118 -12.74 0.58 -2.76
CA ALA A 118 -11.88 -0.45 -3.34
C ALA A 118 -12.04 -0.53 -4.86
N ALA A 119 -13.27 -0.50 -5.36
CA ALA A 119 -13.53 -0.51 -6.80
C ALA A 119 -12.98 0.76 -7.49
N ILE A 120 -13.18 1.94 -6.89
CA ILE A 120 -12.66 3.22 -7.42
C ILE A 120 -11.13 3.20 -7.46
N THR A 121 -10.47 2.76 -6.38
CA THR A 121 -9.01 2.69 -6.26
C THR A 121 -8.41 1.73 -7.30
N LEU A 122 -9.04 0.55 -7.49
CA LEU A 122 -8.63 -0.39 -8.55
C LEU A 122 -8.76 0.22 -9.94
N GLN A 123 -9.88 0.89 -10.22
CA GLN A 123 -10.14 1.56 -11.50
C GLN A 123 -9.14 2.70 -11.79
N ALA A 124 -8.58 3.32 -10.76
CA ALA A 124 -7.51 4.31 -10.87
C ALA A 124 -6.10 3.70 -11.11
N GLY A 125 -6.01 2.35 -11.22
CA GLY A 125 -4.76 1.66 -11.54
C GLY A 125 -3.99 1.13 -10.32
N PHE A 126 -4.49 1.32 -9.11
CA PHE A 126 -3.85 0.78 -7.90
C PHE A 126 -4.33 -0.66 -7.68
N THR A 127 -3.52 -1.62 -8.12
CA THR A 127 -3.86 -3.06 -8.04
C THR A 127 -3.52 -3.69 -6.69
N THR A 128 -2.68 -3.03 -5.89
CA THR A 128 -2.34 -3.45 -4.52
C THR A 128 -2.33 -2.23 -3.59
N VAL A 129 -2.91 -2.38 -2.38
CA VAL A 129 -2.91 -1.33 -1.36
C VAL A 129 -2.60 -1.89 0.02
N ARG A 130 -2.03 -1.03 0.88
CA ARG A 130 -1.93 -1.24 2.32
C ARG A 130 -2.94 -0.34 3.03
N ASN A 131 -3.97 -0.96 3.64
CA ASN A 131 -4.98 -0.25 4.43
C ASN A 131 -4.51 -0.16 5.89
N VAL A 132 -4.27 1.06 6.36
CA VAL A 132 -3.58 1.31 7.64
C VAL A 132 -4.52 1.89 8.70
N GLY A 133 -5.64 1.24 8.92
CA GLY A 133 -6.63 1.58 9.92
C GLY A 133 -8.04 1.26 9.45
N ALA A 134 -8.81 0.57 10.29
CA ALA A 134 -10.20 0.27 9.98
C ALA A 134 -11.00 -0.01 11.25
N PRO A 135 -12.27 0.39 11.32
CA PRO A 135 -13.12 0.03 12.43
C PRO A 135 -13.49 -1.46 12.39
N GLY A 136 -13.47 -2.13 13.54
CA GLY A 136 -14.08 -3.44 13.74
C GLY A 136 -13.60 -4.56 12.80
N TYR A 137 -12.38 -4.50 12.28
CA TYR A 137 -11.81 -5.46 11.31
C TYR A 137 -12.60 -5.58 10.00
N ALA A 138 -13.32 -4.55 9.59
CA ALA A 138 -14.08 -4.56 8.35
C ALA A 138 -13.17 -4.59 7.10
N ASP A 139 -11.94 -4.10 7.21
CA ASP A 139 -10.90 -4.23 6.18
C ASP A 139 -10.46 -5.68 5.97
N VAL A 140 -10.40 -6.50 7.02
CA VAL A 140 -10.12 -7.94 6.91
C VAL A 140 -11.23 -8.62 6.09
N ALA A 141 -12.50 -8.33 6.39
CA ALA A 141 -13.63 -8.86 5.65
C ALA A 141 -13.61 -8.42 4.17
N LEU A 142 -13.30 -7.14 3.92
CA LEU A 142 -13.20 -6.58 2.56
C LEU A 142 -12.07 -7.25 1.77
N ARG A 143 -10.86 -7.37 2.37
CA ARG A 143 -9.73 -8.10 1.77
C ARG A 143 -10.11 -9.52 1.37
N ASP A 144 -10.72 -10.25 2.29
CA ASP A 144 -11.08 -11.66 2.08
C ASP A 144 -12.11 -11.82 0.97
N ALA A 145 -13.13 -10.94 0.90
CA ALA A 145 -14.12 -10.93 -0.17
C ALA A 145 -13.50 -10.57 -1.55
N ILE A 146 -12.54 -9.64 -1.58
CA ILE A 146 -11.81 -9.31 -2.82
C ILE A 146 -10.92 -10.48 -3.24
N ALA A 147 -10.22 -11.14 -2.29
CA ALA A 147 -9.38 -12.28 -2.57
C ALA A 147 -10.18 -13.50 -3.05
N ALA A 148 -11.41 -13.67 -2.58
CA ALA A 148 -12.35 -14.68 -3.05
C ALA A 148 -12.97 -14.36 -4.43
N GLY A 149 -12.74 -13.16 -4.98
CA GLY A 149 -13.33 -12.70 -6.24
C GLY A 149 -14.81 -12.31 -6.14
N GLU A 150 -15.35 -12.15 -4.94
CA GLU A 150 -16.75 -11.77 -4.71
C GLU A 150 -16.96 -10.26 -4.92
N ILE A 151 -15.91 -9.46 -4.72
CA ILE A 151 -15.92 -7.99 -4.83
C ILE A 151 -14.73 -7.56 -5.68
N ALA A 152 -14.94 -6.59 -6.58
CA ALA A 152 -13.85 -5.93 -7.32
C ALA A 152 -13.08 -4.98 -6.39
N GLY A 153 -11.75 -5.10 -6.37
CA GLY A 153 -10.87 -4.24 -5.57
C GLY A 153 -9.40 -4.64 -5.73
N PRO A 154 -8.49 -3.83 -5.20
CA PRO A 154 -7.05 -4.13 -5.20
C PRO A 154 -6.73 -5.33 -4.30
N ARG A 155 -5.56 -5.93 -4.47
CA ARG A 155 -4.98 -6.80 -3.44
C ARG A 155 -4.75 -5.94 -2.20
N MET A 156 -5.24 -6.37 -1.03
CA MET A 156 -5.15 -5.60 0.20
C MET A 156 -4.23 -6.27 1.21
N LEU A 157 -3.40 -5.45 1.88
CA LEU A 157 -2.79 -5.78 3.15
C LEU A 157 -3.42 -4.88 4.21
N VAL A 158 -3.93 -5.46 5.30
CA VAL A 158 -4.82 -4.76 6.22
C VAL A 158 -4.34 -4.81 7.67
N SER A 159 -4.55 -3.71 8.41
CA SER A 159 -4.08 -3.57 9.79
C SER A 159 -5.17 -3.78 10.85
N GLY A 160 -6.45 -3.78 10.47
CA GLY A 160 -7.53 -3.65 11.45
C GLY A 160 -7.46 -2.31 12.19
N PRO A 161 -7.95 -2.23 13.44
CA PRO A 161 -7.87 -1.02 14.25
C PRO A 161 -6.42 -0.60 14.52
N GLY A 162 -6.11 0.69 14.31
CA GLY A 162 -4.84 1.27 14.72
C GLY A 162 -4.65 1.18 16.24
N ILE A 163 -3.41 0.97 16.70
CA ILE A 163 -3.08 0.92 18.13
C ILE A 163 -2.55 2.28 18.57
N GLY A 164 -3.13 2.85 19.64
CA GLY A 164 -2.74 4.16 20.16
C GLY A 164 -3.03 4.30 21.64
N ILE A 165 -2.60 5.40 22.23
CA ILE A 165 -2.86 5.73 23.64
C ILE A 165 -4.28 6.24 23.86
N THR A 166 -4.74 6.24 25.09
CA THR A 166 -5.94 6.99 25.50
C THR A 166 -5.82 8.47 25.08
N GLY A 167 -6.80 8.98 24.34
CA GLY A 167 -6.79 10.34 23.77
C GLY A 167 -5.77 10.55 22.64
N GLY A 168 -5.26 9.47 22.06
CA GLY A 168 -4.27 9.48 20.98
C GLY A 168 -4.89 9.63 19.58
N HIS A 169 -4.02 9.80 18.57
CA HIS A 169 -4.44 10.00 17.19
C HIS A 169 -5.04 8.75 16.55
N CYS A 170 -4.44 7.57 16.73
CA CYS A 170 -4.84 6.33 16.06
C CYS A 170 -6.07 5.64 16.65
N SER A 171 -6.44 5.92 17.88
CA SER A 171 -7.32 5.04 18.66
C SER A 171 -8.37 5.74 19.47
N ASP A 172 -8.36 7.07 19.50
CA ASP A 172 -9.38 7.84 20.26
C ASP A 172 -9.66 9.16 19.53
N ASN A 173 -10.93 9.41 19.23
CA ASN A 173 -11.32 10.56 18.41
C ASN A 173 -11.30 11.91 19.15
N ASN A 174 -11.32 11.92 20.48
CA ASN A 174 -11.38 13.13 21.32
C ASN A 174 -12.55 14.09 21.01
N LEU A 175 -13.58 13.62 20.30
CA LEU A 175 -14.69 14.44 19.82
C LEU A 175 -15.88 14.41 20.77
N LEU A 176 -16.06 13.31 21.50
CA LEU A 176 -17.19 13.11 22.40
C LEU A 176 -16.87 13.57 23.81
N PRO A 177 -17.82 14.24 24.51
CA PRO A 177 -17.71 14.54 25.92
C PRO A 177 -17.53 13.28 26.77
N TYR A 178 -16.84 13.41 27.89
CA TYR A 178 -16.53 12.32 28.84
C TYR A 178 -17.76 11.50 29.26
N GLU A 179 -18.94 12.14 29.35
CA GLU A 179 -20.19 11.52 29.77
C GLU A 179 -20.67 10.40 28.86
N TYR A 180 -20.22 10.36 27.61
CA TYR A 180 -20.58 9.28 26.68
C TYR A 180 -19.77 8.00 26.91
N GLY A 181 -18.62 8.08 27.59
CA GLY A 181 -17.83 6.91 28.02
C GLY A 181 -17.36 6.03 26.86
N VAL A 182 -17.17 6.59 25.66
CA VAL A 182 -16.75 5.83 24.49
C VAL A 182 -15.22 5.76 24.45
N THR A 183 -14.70 4.54 24.33
CA THR A 183 -13.30 4.27 24.04
C THR A 183 -13.25 3.45 22.75
N GLU A 184 -12.44 3.87 21.81
CA GLU A 184 -12.33 3.18 20.52
C GLU A 184 -11.53 1.88 20.62
N ASN A 185 -11.76 0.98 19.65
CA ASN A 185 -10.98 -0.23 19.50
C ASN A 185 -9.53 0.14 19.14
N GLY A 186 -8.56 -0.40 19.86
CA GLY A 186 -7.14 -0.14 19.61
C GLY A 186 -6.48 0.69 20.70
N VAL A 187 -7.23 1.27 21.65
CA VAL A 187 -6.65 1.97 22.80
C VAL A 187 -5.90 0.98 23.70
N ALA A 188 -4.60 1.23 23.90
CA ALA A 188 -3.72 0.39 24.70
C ALA A 188 -2.61 1.22 25.35
N ASP A 189 -2.66 1.40 26.67
CA ASP A 189 -1.64 2.10 27.43
C ASP A 189 -0.72 1.12 28.15
N GLY A 190 0.58 1.32 27.99
CA GLY A 190 1.64 0.52 28.60
C GLY A 190 1.96 -0.78 27.84
N PRO A 191 3.18 -1.32 28.01
CA PRO A 191 3.71 -2.43 27.20
C PRO A 191 2.84 -3.69 27.15
N TRP A 192 2.19 -4.03 28.27
CA TRP A 192 1.38 -5.26 28.35
C TRP A 192 0.04 -5.14 27.64
N ALA A 193 -0.64 -3.98 27.73
CA ALA A 193 -1.89 -3.74 27.01
C ALA A 193 -1.61 -3.69 25.50
N ILE A 194 -0.50 -3.08 25.09
CA ILE A 194 -0.06 -3.02 23.71
C ILE A 194 0.19 -4.43 23.14
N ARG A 195 0.95 -5.29 23.83
CA ARG A 195 1.15 -6.69 23.42
C ARG A 195 -0.17 -7.46 23.30
N GLN A 196 -1.08 -7.23 24.23
CA GLN A 196 -2.42 -7.85 24.15
C GLN A 196 -3.20 -7.38 22.91
N MET A 197 -3.13 -6.09 22.57
CA MET A 197 -3.81 -5.52 21.42
C MET A 197 -3.21 -6.03 20.10
N VAL A 198 -1.88 -6.13 19.99
CA VAL A 198 -1.20 -6.77 18.84
C VAL A 198 -1.72 -8.19 18.65
N ARG A 199 -1.77 -9.01 19.72
CA ARG A 199 -2.30 -10.39 19.66
C ARG A 199 -3.76 -10.43 19.24
N GLN A 200 -4.56 -9.45 19.66
CA GLN A 200 -5.95 -9.34 19.25
C GLN A 200 -6.06 -9.07 17.75
N ASN A 201 -5.31 -8.09 17.22
CA ASN A 201 -5.30 -7.79 15.79
C ASN A 201 -4.84 -9.02 14.98
N VAL A 202 -3.76 -9.68 15.39
CA VAL A 202 -3.29 -10.94 14.77
C VAL A 202 -4.36 -12.04 14.81
N LYS A 203 -5.06 -12.22 15.94
CA LYS A 203 -6.17 -13.17 16.07
C LYS A 203 -7.27 -12.94 15.04
N PHE A 204 -7.56 -11.69 14.72
CA PHE A 204 -8.60 -11.32 13.75
C PHE A 204 -8.10 -11.23 12.31
N GLY A 205 -6.85 -11.65 12.06
CA GLY A 205 -6.36 -11.93 10.71
C GLY A 205 -5.73 -10.74 9.98
N VAL A 206 -5.20 -9.74 10.72
CA VAL A 206 -4.48 -8.62 10.09
C VAL A 206 -3.15 -9.06 9.48
N ASP A 207 -2.69 -8.34 8.44
CA ASP A 207 -1.43 -8.58 7.74
C ASP A 207 -0.27 -7.77 8.31
N LEU A 208 -0.57 -6.64 8.95
CA LEU A 208 0.38 -5.73 9.59
C LEU A 208 -0.24 -5.08 10.83
N ILE A 209 0.59 -4.36 11.58
CA ILE A 209 0.14 -3.52 12.70
C ILE A 209 0.32 -2.05 12.34
N LYS A 210 -0.70 -1.23 12.58
CA LYS A 210 -0.64 0.24 12.53
C LYS A 210 -0.62 0.81 13.93
N THR A 211 0.24 1.80 14.16
CA THR A 211 0.28 2.57 15.42
C THR A 211 0.59 4.03 15.15
N CYS A 212 0.41 4.87 16.17
CA CYS A 212 0.74 6.28 16.16
C CYS A 212 1.71 6.63 17.29
N SER A 213 2.87 7.17 16.94
CA SER A 213 3.86 7.62 17.92
C SER A 213 3.75 9.10 18.27
N THR A 214 2.99 9.87 17.49
CA THR A 214 2.69 11.29 17.74
C THR A 214 1.21 11.60 17.53
N GLY A 215 0.77 12.80 17.90
CA GLY A 215 -0.49 13.35 17.44
C GLY A 215 -0.50 13.56 15.93
N GLY A 216 -1.69 13.78 15.36
CA GLY A 216 -1.91 13.97 13.93
C GLY A 216 -2.69 15.23 13.61
N VAL A 217 -2.73 15.57 12.32
CA VAL A 217 -3.43 16.75 11.80
C VAL A 217 -4.94 16.66 12.07
N LEU A 218 -5.56 15.54 11.70
CA LEU A 218 -7.02 15.38 11.70
C LEU A 218 -7.61 14.93 13.05
N SER A 219 -6.80 14.77 14.09
CA SER A 219 -7.31 14.42 15.44
C SER A 219 -7.47 15.62 16.35
N ALA A 220 -8.64 15.77 16.96
CA ALA A 220 -8.93 16.86 17.91
C ALA A 220 -8.05 16.78 19.16
N GLY A 221 -7.56 17.94 19.63
CA GLY A 221 -6.85 18.06 20.90
C GLY A 221 -5.46 17.43 20.93
N THR A 222 -4.94 16.88 19.83
CA THR A 222 -3.58 16.34 19.78
C THR A 222 -2.59 17.36 19.17
N ARG A 223 -1.30 17.24 19.53
CA ARG A 223 -0.23 18.06 18.98
C ARG A 223 0.66 17.23 18.09
N LEU A 224 1.09 17.77 16.95
CA LEU A 224 1.94 17.11 15.96
C LEU A 224 3.30 16.68 16.52
N ASP A 225 3.86 17.47 17.41
CA ASP A 225 5.18 17.23 18.02
C ASP A 225 5.14 16.41 19.31
N ALA A 226 3.94 16.16 19.87
CA ALA A 226 3.78 15.43 21.12
C ALA A 226 3.93 13.92 20.91
N VAL A 227 4.91 13.33 21.61
CA VAL A 227 5.10 11.88 21.65
C VAL A 227 3.92 11.24 22.38
N GLN A 228 3.32 10.22 21.77
CA GLN A 228 2.20 9.48 22.32
C GLN A 228 2.61 8.16 22.98
N TYR A 229 3.61 7.48 22.44
CA TYR A 229 4.21 6.30 23.07
C TYR A 229 5.66 6.56 23.44
N THR A 230 6.07 6.07 24.60
CA THR A 230 7.48 5.99 24.99
C THR A 230 8.24 5.01 24.09
N LEU A 231 9.56 5.07 24.09
CA LEU A 231 10.37 4.09 23.35
C LEU A 231 10.11 2.66 23.84
N GLU A 232 9.99 2.43 25.15
CA GLU A 232 9.70 1.11 25.75
C GLU A 232 8.36 0.54 25.25
N GLU A 233 7.33 1.37 25.09
CA GLU A 233 6.02 0.97 24.57
C GLU A 233 6.10 0.62 23.09
N LEU A 234 6.81 1.41 22.28
CA LEU A 234 7.00 1.12 20.86
C LEU A 234 7.86 -0.14 20.66
N GLU A 235 8.92 -0.35 21.45
CA GLU A 235 9.70 -1.58 21.44
C GLU A 235 8.83 -2.80 21.77
N ALA A 236 7.94 -2.70 22.76
CA ALA A 236 7.02 -3.78 23.10
C ALA A 236 6.02 -4.09 21.97
N LEU A 237 5.56 -3.06 21.25
CA LEU A 237 4.66 -3.20 20.10
C LEU A 237 5.35 -3.92 18.94
N VAL A 238 6.52 -3.41 18.55
CA VAL A 238 7.29 -3.92 17.40
C VAL A 238 7.77 -5.35 17.66
N ASP A 239 8.32 -5.61 18.85
CA ASP A 239 8.77 -6.95 19.25
C ASP A 239 7.62 -7.97 19.18
N GLU A 240 6.43 -7.63 19.72
CA GLU A 240 5.26 -8.52 19.65
C GLU A 240 4.77 -8.72 18.22
N ALA A 241 4.71 -7.68 17.42
CA ALA A 241 4.30 -7.77 16.02
C ALA A 241 5.25 -8.66 15.20
N HIS A 242 6.55 -8.44 15.34
CA HIS A 242 7.58 -9.21 14.64
C HIS A 242 7.60 -10.68 15.08
N MET A 243 7.36 -10.99 16.37
CA MET A 243 7.19 -12.38 16.83
C MET A 243 6.04 -13.10 16.09
N HIS A 244 5.02 -12.36 15.65
CA HIS A 244 3.91 -12.88 14.87
C HIS A 244 4.09 -12.74 13.34
N GLY A 245 5.27 -12.31 12.89
CA GLY A 245 5.57 -12.09 11.47
C GLY A 245 4.77 -10.95 10.84
N ARG A 246 4.42 -9.92 11.65
CA ARG A 246 3.68 -8.74 11.20
C ARG A 246 4.60 -7.54 11.17
N LYS A 247 4.63 -6.83 10.03
CA LYS A 247 5.31 -5.53 9.90
C LYS A 247 4.55 -4.46 10.66
N VAL A 248 5.26 -3.38 11.04
CA VAL A 248 4.69 -2.25 11.80
C VAL A 248 4.82 -0.97 10.99
N ALA A 249 3.68 -0.32 10.70
CA ALA A 249 3.59 1.01 10.12
C ALA A 249 3.30 2.03 11.24
N VAL A 250 4.14 3.08 11.35
CA VAL A 250 4.05 4.05 12.44
C VAL A 250 3.78 5.45 11.92
N HIS A 251 2.58 5.99 12.21
CA HIS A 251 2.29 7.40 12.02
C HIS A 251 3.17 8.26 12.95
N ALA A 252 3.88 9.22 12.39
CA ALA A 252 4.69 10.15 13.16
C ALA A 252 4.94 11.47 12.41
N HIS A 253 4.56 12.59 13.00
CA HIS A 253 4.93 13.92 12.51
C HIS A 253 6.17 14.47 13.25
N GLY A 254 6.15 14.44 14.59
CA GLY A 254 7.16 15.04 15.44
C GLY A 254 8.49 14.27 15.45
N THR A 255 9.60 14.99 15.41
CA THR A 255 10.98 14.45 15.38
C THR A 255 11.25 13.36 16.42
N ALA A 256 10.80 13.58 17.66
CA ALA A 256 11.04 12.61 18.75
C ALA A 256 10.24 11.31 18.56
N GLY A 257 9.01 11.40 18.06
CA GLY A 257 8.20 10.23 17.74
C GLY A 257 8.76 9.43 16.56
N ILE A 258 9.18 10.12 15.49
CA ILE A 258 9.85 9.49 14.34
C ILE A 258 11.11 8.74 14.82
N ARG A 259 11.96 9.43 15.58
CA ARG A 259 13.19 8.83 16.13
C ARG A 259 12.91 7.60 16.97
N ASN A 260 11.96 7.67 17.89
CA ASN A 260 11.59 6.54 18.76
C ASN A 260 11.06 5.36 17.94
N ALA A 261 10.21 5.61 16.94
CA ALA A 261 9.68 4.57 16.06
C ALA A 261 10.78 3.84 15.27
N ILE A 262 11.75 4.60 14.70
CA ILE A 262 12.90 4.01 14.01
C ILE A 262 13.78 3.19 14.98
N LEU A 263 14.04 3.72 16.17
CA LEU A 263 14.84 3.00 17.19
C LEU A 263 14.15 1.72 17.66
N ALA A 264 12.82 1.73 17.79
CA ALA A 264 12.04 0.56 18.16
C ALA A 264 12.02 -0.52 17.05
N GLY A 265 12.41 -0.18 15.82
CA GLY A 265 12.48 -1.12 14.69
C GLY A 265 11.23 -1.12 13.83
N ALA A 266 10.50 -0.01 13.72
CA ALA A 266 9.38 0.15 12.79
C ALA A 266 9.77 -0.18 11.35
N ASP A 267 8.86 -0.85 10.60
CA ASP A 267 9.10 -1.23 9.20
C ASP A 267 8.81 -0.10 8.21
N SER A 268 8.03 0.91 8.61
CA SER A 268 7.86 2.18 7.88
C SER A 268 7.43 3.31 8.81
N ILE A 269 7.79 4.53 8.43
CA ILE A 269 7.30 5.76 9.07
C ILE A 269 6.38 6.47 8.10
N GLU A 270 5.17 6.72 8.52
CA GLU A 270 4.14 7.41 7.77
C GLU A 270 4.23 8.92 8.05
N HIS A 271 3.99 9.77 7.06
CA HIS A 271 4.04 11.25 7.09
C HIS A 271 5.43 11.85 7.31
N ALA A 272 6.14 11.50 8.38
CA ALA A 272 7.52 11.90 8.70
C ALA A 272 7.81 13.42 8.55
N SER A 273 6.93 14.30 9.08
CA SER A 273 6.91 15.71 8.72
C SER A 273 8.07 16.52 9.28
N PHE A 274 8.39 16.41 10.59
CA PHE A 274 9.46 17.22 11.22
C PHE A 274 10.78 16.44 11.28
N LEU A 275 11.35 16.14 10.09
CA LEU A 275 12.65 15.47 10.01
C LEU A 275 13.79 16.43 10.33
N THR A 276 14.75 15.98 11.10
CA THR A 276 16.07 16.58 11.27
C THR A 276 17.13 15.78 10.54
N GLU A 277 18.29 16.34 10.27
CA GLU A 277 19.41 15.63 9.65
C GLU A 277 19.78 14.34 10.42
N GLU A 278 19.77 14.41 11.76
CA GLU A 278 20.02 13.25 12.63
C GLU A 278 19.02 12.12 12.37
N VAL A 279 17.73 12.44 12.24
CA VAL A 279 16.67 11.44 12.03
C VAL A 279 16.67 10.92 10.61
N ILE A 280 16.99 11.74 9.61
CA ILE A 280 17.19 11.30 8.22
C ILE A 280 18.33 10.27 8.14
N GLU A 281 19.50 10.58 8.73
CA GLU A 281 20.62 9.64 8.78
C GLU A 281 20.27 8.36 9.55
N LEU A 282 19.54 8.47 10.66
CA LEU A 282 19.08 7.29 11.42
C LEU A 282 18.14 6.41 10.57
N ALA A 283 17.19 6.99 9.83
CA ALA A 283 16.31 6.24 8.93
C ALA A 283 17.11 5.50 7.86
N LYS A 284 18.09 6.18 7.26
CA LYS A 284 18.98 5.61 6.27
C LYS A 284 19.86 4.47 6.83
N GLU A 285 20.48 4.67 7.99
CA GLU A 285 21.30 3.66 8.66
C GLU A 285 20.52 2.40 9.04
N ARG A 286 19.27 2.57 9.46
CA ARG A 286 18.36 1.48 9.83
C ARG A 286 17.65 0.85 8.64
N GLY A 287 17.69 1.49 7.46
CA GLY A 287 16.96 1.07 6.29
C GLY A 287 15.44 1.19 6.46
N THR A 288 14.97 2.11 7.32
CA THR A 288 13.54 2.33 7.55
C THR A 288 12.99 3.25 6.47
N PRO A 289 12.08 2.78 5.58
CA PRO A 289 11.51 3.60 4.54
C PRO A 289 10.51 4.62 5.10
N LEU A 290 10.36 5.72 4.36
CA LEU A 290 9.37 6.76 4.64
C LEU A 290 8.22 6.67 3.63
N VAL A 291 7.00 6.79 4.12
CA VAL A 291 5.75 6.84 3.32
C VAL A 291 5.12 8.20 3.56
N MET A 292 5.37 9.15 2.67
CA MET A 292 5.03 10.56 2.87
C MET A 292 3.96 11.01 1.86
N ASP A 293 2.81 11.38 2.36
CA ASP A 293 1.58 11.77 1.68
C ASP A 293 1.55 13.27 1.33
N ILE A 294 2.49 13.74 0.53
CA ILE A 294 2.73 15.18 0.29
C ILE A 294 1.70 15.89 -0.61
N TYR A 295 0.73 15.16 -1.18
CA TYR A 295 -0.41 15.75 -1.90
C TYR A 295 -1.53 16.21 -0.96
N VAL A 296 -1.71 15.56 0.18
CA VAL A 296 -2.86 15.72 1.09
C VAL A 296 -3.09 17.18 1.50
N THR A 297 -2.03 17.97 1.63
CA THR A 297 -2.05 19.40 1.99
C THR A 297 -2.93 20.22 1.05
N GLU A 298 -2.89 19.97 -0.27
CA GLU A 298 -3.74 20.70 -1.22
C GLU A 298 -5.20 20.52 -0.88
N HIS A 299 -5.63 19.29 -0.70
CA HIS A 299 -7.04 18.98 -0.45
C HIS A 299 -7.50 19.53 0.90
N ILE A 300 -6.74 19.30 1.97
CA ILE A 300 -7.10 19.79 3.31
C ILE A 300 -7.27 21.32 3.31
N LEU A 301 -6.38 22.06 2.64
CA LEU A 301 -6.42 23.53 2.65
C LEU A 301 -7.41 24.13 1.66
N THR A 302 -7.86 23.41 0.63
CA THR A 302 -8.83 23.91 -0.37
C THR A 302 -10.24 23.43 -0.09
N GLU A 303 -10.43 22.16 0.24
CA GLU A 303 -11.74 21.50 0.36
C GLU A 303 -12.07 21.05 1.78
N GLY A 304 -11.07 21.02 2.69
CA GLY A 304 -11.20 20.41 4.00
C GLY A 304 -12.31 21.02 4.87
N GLU A 305 -12.51 22.36 4.83
CA GLU A 305 -13.59 23.00 5.56
C GLU A 305 -14.97 22.49 5.12
N ALA A 306 -15.16 22.32 3.80
CA ALA A 306 -16.41 21.79 3.25
C ALA A 306 -16.60 20.30 3.59
N SER A 307 -15.52 19.55 3.74
CA SER A 307 -15.49 18.12 4.09
C SER A 307 -15.58 17.86 5.60
N GLY A 308 -15.76 18.90 6.42
CA GLY A 308 -15.92 18.76 7.89
C GLY A 308 -14.62 18.76 8.69
N VAL A 309 -13.46 19.03 8.06
CA VAL A 309 -12.19 19.18 8.77
C VAL A 309 -12.29 20.33 9.81
N LEU A 310 -11.89 20.04 11.04
CA LEU A 310 -11.99 20.99 12.15
C LEU A 310 -11.07 22.20 11.94
N PRO A 311 -11.43 23.41 12.41
CA PRO A 311 -10.59 24.59 12.29
C PRO A 311 -9.17 24.40 12.86
N GLU A 312 -9.01 23.70 13.98
CA GLU A 312 -7.70 23.39 14.56
C GLU A 312 -6.85 22.49 13.64
N SER A 313 -7.49 21.58 12.93
CA SER A 313 -6.82 20.69 11.96
C SER A 313 -6.36 21.47 10.72
N LEU A 314 -7.15 22.42 10.24
CA LEU A 314 -6.74 23.33 9.17
C LEU A 314 -5.53 24.19 9.57
N GLU A 315 -5.44 24.62 10.85
CA GLU A 315 -4.29 25.35 11.35
C GLU A 315 -3.05 24.47 11.47
N LYS A 316 -3.20 23.24 11.95
CA LYS A 316 -2.10 22.26 11.98
C LYS A 316 -1.56 21.98 10.57
N GLU A 317 -2.45 21.84 9.58
CA GLU A 317 -2.02 21.62 8.20
C GLU A 317 -1.27 22.82 7.61
N ARG A 318 -1.72 24.05 7.89
CA ARG A 318 -0.97 25.25 7.50
C ARG A 318 0.43 25.32 8.09
N GLU A 319 0.61 24.77 9.30
CA GLU A 319 1.92 24.67 9.97
C GLU A 319 2.79 23.60 9.33
N VAL A 320 2.23 22.40 9.09
CA VAL A 320 3.03 21.22 8.77
C VAL A 320 3.22 20.97 7.27
N GLY A 321 2.27 21.34 6.42
CA GLY A 321 2.24 20.90 5.03
C GLY A 321 3.50 21.28 4.24
N GLN A 322 3.98 22.53 4.38
CA GLN A 322 5.22 22.93 3.71
C GLN A 322 6.46 22.28 4.33
N ILE A 323 6.50 22.13 5.65
CA ILE A 323 7.61 21.49 6.38
C ILE A 323 7.75 20.00 5.97
N GLN A 324 6.63 19.31 5.81
CA GLN A 324 6.62 17.91 5.34
C GLN A 324 7.22 17.78 3.94
N ARG A 325 6.87 18.67 3.02
CA ARG A 325 7.41 18.69 1.65
C ARG A 325 8.90 18.99 1.60
N GLU A 326 9.38 19.93 2.42
CA GLU A 326 10.81 20.20 2.58
C GLU A 326 11.55 19.01 3.21
N SER A 327 10.94 18.32 4.16
CA SER A 327 11.45 17.11 4.76
C SER A 327 11.51 15.94 3.76
N PHE A 328 10.49 15.83 2.88
CA PHE A 328 10.50 14.89 1.77
C PHE A 328 11.71 15.10 0.86
N SER A 329 11.92 16.35 0.38
CA SER A 329 13.08 16.65 -0.49
C SER A 329 14.40 16.30 0.19
N ARG A 330 14.59 16.69 1.45
CA ARG A 330 15.84 16.40 2.19
C ARG A 330 16.07 14.91 2.42
N ALA A 331 15.02 14.15 2.74
CA ALA A 331 15.13 12.71 2.94
C ALA A 331 15.43 11.98 1.62
N HIS A 332 14.79 12.40 0.52
CA HIS A 332 15.06 11.90 -0.82
C HIS A 332 16.52 12.18 -1.23
N ASP A 333 16.99 13.44 -1.11
CA ASP A 333 18.36 13.85 -1.45
C ASP A 333 19.41 13.10 -0.64
N ALA A 334 19.10 12.76 0.62
CA ALA A 334 19.95 11.94 1.48
C ALA A 334 19.97 10.45 1.09
N GLY A 335 19.05 10.00 0.23
CA GLY A 335 18.94 8.62 -0.24
C GLY A 335 18.20 7.68 0.72
N VAL A 336 17.28 8.22 1.53
CA VAL A 336 16.33 7.39 2.28
C VAL A 336 15.36 6.74 1.31
N ALA A 337 14.97 5.48 1.54
CA ALA A 337 13.97 4.82 0.74
C ALA A 337 12.60 5.50 0.90
N MET A 338 12.07 6.07 -0.19
CA MET A 338 10.77 6.74 -0.23
C MET A 338 9.77 5.82 -0.91
N VAL A 339 8.70 5.44 -0.22
CA VAL A 339 7.65 4.57 -0.75
C VAL A 339 6.38 5.37 -0.98
N PHE A 340 5.70 5.10 -2.08
CA PHE A 340 4.45 5.76 -2.44
C PHE A 340 3.34 5.44 -1.43
N GLY A 341 2.70 6.46 -0.90
CA GLY A 341 1.54 6.38 -0.03
C GLY A 341 0.79 7.70 -0.03
N THR A 342 -0.52 7.65 0.08
CA THR A 342 -1.38 8.79 -0.24
C THR A 342 -2.23 9.30 0.90
N ASP A 343 -2.48 8.50 1.91
CA ASP A 343 -3.48 8.76 2.95
C ASP A 343 -4.89 9.00 2.36
N SER A 344 -5.22 8.26 1.27
CA SER A 344 -6.52 8.38 0.61
C SER A 344 -7.66 8.01 1.56
N ALA A 345 -8.68 8.77 1.57
CA ALA A 345 -9.80 9.11 2.40
C ALA A 345 -9.65 10.51 3.04
N VAL A 346 -8.44 11.02 3.25
CA VAL A 346 -8.25 12.45 3.51
C VAL A 346 -8.70 13.27 2.31
N TYR A 347 -8.53 12.72 1.11
CA TYR A 347 -9.10 13.22 -0.14
C TYR A 347 -9.77 12.05 -0.92
N PRO A 348 -10.56 12.32 -1.96
CA PRO A 348 -11.33 11.29 -2.65
C PRO A 348 -10.47 10.13 -3.16
N HIS A 349 -10.93 8.90 -2.95
CA HIS A 349 -10.36 7.72 -3.56
C HIS A 349 -10.43 7.83 -5.10
N GLY A 350 -9.39 7.34 -5.77
CA GLY A 350 -9.23 7.49 -7.22
C GLY A 350 -8.30 8.63 -7.62
N ASP A 351 -8.11 9.62 -6.75
CA ASP A 351 -7.17 10.72 -6.94
C ASP A 351 -5.73 10.39 -6.47
N ASN A 352 -5.48 9.14 -6.06
CA ASN A 352 -4.19 8.69 -5.52
C ASN A 352 -2.99 9.08 -6.41
N ALA A 353 -3.13 9.01 -7.73
CA ALA A 353 -2.05 9.30 -8.66
C ALA A 353 -1.60 10.78 -8.69
N ARG A 354 -2.38 11.72 -8.13
CA ARG A 354 -1.97 13.12 -7.99
C ARG A 354 -0.72 13.28 -7.11
N GLN A 355 -0.47 12.31 -6.25
CA GLN A 355 0.74 12.23 -5.43
C GLN A 355 2.01 12.20 -6.30
N PHE A 356 2.02 11.52 -7.46
CA PHE A 356 3.20 11.44 -8.33
C PHE A 356 3.71 12.81 -8.78
N SER A 357 2.81 13.68 -9.21
CA SER A 357 3.16 15.05 -9.63
C SER A 357 3.82 15.83 -8.49
N ARG A 358 3.41 15.60 -7.25
CA ARG A 358 4.02 16.25 -6.07
C ARG A 358 5.38 15.67 -5.73
N MET A 359 5.54 14.35 -5.80
CA MET A 359 6.85 13.71 -5.60
C MET A 359 7.89 14.25 -6.60
N VAL A 360 7.50 14.41 -7.87
CA VAL A 360 8.39 14.99 -8.89
C VAL A 360 8.64 16.48 -8.61
N GLN A 361 7.64 17.25 -8.24
CA GLN A 361 7.80 18.67 -7.87
C GLN A 361 8.80 18.87 -6.72
N PHE A 362 8.86 17.93 -5.79
CA PHE A 362 9.70 18.00 -4.59
C PHE A 362 10.99 17.14 -4.69
N GLY A 363 11.43 16.82 -5.90
CA GLY A 363 12.80 16.38 -6.16
C GLY A 363 12.99 15.03 -6.82
N MET A 364 11.99 14.14 -6.81
CA MET A 364 12.10 12.86 -7.51
C MET A 364 12.08 13.06 -9.04
N THR A 365 12.80 12.20 -9.73
CA THR A 365 12.55 11.98 -11.17
C THR A 365 11.25 11.21 -11.37
N PRO A 366 10.57 11.31 -12.52
CA PRO A 366 9.41 10.49 -12.82
C PRO A 366 9.66 8.98 -12.66
N ALA A 367 10.85 8.50 -13.02
CA ALA A 367 11.22 7.09 -12.86
C ALA A 367 11.30 6.65 -11.40
N GLU A 368 11.87 7.50 -10.51
CA GLU A 368 11.90 7.25 -9.07
C GLU A 368 10.50 7.25 -8.46
N ALA A 369 9.64 8.18 -8.87
CA ALA A 369 8.26 8.24 -8.42
C ALA A 369 7.48 6.97 -8.82
N VAL A 370 7.56 6.50 -10.07
CA VAL A 370 6.96 5.24 -10.52
C VAL A 370 7.53 4.05 -9.76
N ARG A 371 8.86 4.01 -9.56
CA ARG A 371 9.52 2.94 -8.83
C ARG A 371 9.06 2.87 -7.36
N SER A 372 8.75 4.02 -6.74
CA SER A 372 8.24 4.08 -5.37
C SER A 372 6.86 3.41 -5.21
N ALA A 373 6.02 3.45 -6.25
CA ALA A 373 4.68 2.86 -6.30
C ALA A 373 4.66 1.45 -6.93
N THR A 374 5.80 0.86 -7.21
CA THR A 374 5.94 -0.45 -7.82
C THR A 374 6.94 -1.31 -7.04
N VAL A 375 8.21 -1.27 -7.38
CA VAL A 375 9.26 -2.10 -6.77
C VAL A 375 9.39 -1.83 -5.27
N LEU A 376 9.54 -0.55 -4.86
CA LEU A 376 9.77 -0.23 -3.45
C LEU A 376 8.53 -0.51 -2.58
N ALA A 377 7.33 -0.26 -3.12
CA ALA A 377 6.11 -0.63 -2.45
C ALA A 377 5.98 -2.16 -2.30
N ALA A 378 6.24 -2.92 -3.36
CA ALA A 378 6.20 -4.38 -3.31
C ALA A 378 7.18 -4.95 -2.27
N ASP A 379 8.40 -4.40 -2.16
CA ASP A 379 9.41 -4.80 -1.18
C ASP A 379 8.96 -4.45 0.25
N LEU A 380 8.45 -3.23 0.48
CA LEU A 380 7.90 -2.83 1.79
C LEU A 380 6.73 -3.74 2.19
N LEU A 381 5.81 -4.00 1.27
CA LEU A 381 4.62 -4.80 1.53
C LEU A 381 4.93 -6.31 1.63
N GLY A 382 6.11 -6.76 1.18
CA GLY A 382 6.51 -8.17 1.20
C GLY A 382 5.81 -9.01 0.15
N VAL A 383 5.47 -8.41 -1.00
CA VAL A 383 4.79 -9.06 -2.13
C VAL A 383 5.61 -9.00 -3.42
N GLY A 384 6.90 -8.66 -3.33
CA GLY A 384 7.78 -8.48 -4.49
C GLY A 384 8.08 -9.76 -5.27
N ASP A 385 7.79 -10.93 -4.69
CA ASP A 385 7.80 -12.24 -5.35
C ASP A 385 6.52 -12.53 -6.16
N GLN A 386 5.50 -11.66 -6.07
CA GLN A 386 4.20 -11.81 -6.73
C GLN A 386 3.93 -10.70 -7.74
N VAL A 387 4.27 -9.45 -7.43
CA VAL A 387 3.89 -8.25 -8.19
C VAL A 387 4.96 -7.16 -8.14
N GLY A 388 4.73 -6.03 -8.82
CA GLY A 388 5.58 -4.84 -8.79
C GLY A 388 6.51 -4.70 -9.99
N ARG A 389 6.55 -5.70 -10.87
CA ARG A 389 7.35 -5.74 -12.11
C ARG A 389 6.57 -6.42 -13.23
N ILE A 390 6.94 -6.13 -14.48
CA ILE A 390 6.49 -6.92 -15.62
C ILE A 390 7.59 -7.97 -15.89
N ALA A 391 7.47 -9.14 -15.25
CA ALA A 391 8.47 -10.20 -15.34
C ALA A 391 7.85 -11.59 -15.30
N GLU A 392 8.54 -12.56 -15.90
CA GLU A 392 8.11 -13.97 -15.88
C GLU A 392 7.98 -14.50 -14.45
N GLY A 393 6.90 -15.24 -14.20
CA GLY A 393 6.57 -15.83 -12.91
C GLY A 393 5.75 -14.91 -11.99
N LEU A 394 5.60 -13.62 -12.31
CA LEU A 394 4.80 -12.68 -11.53
C LEU A 394 3.35 -12.63 -12.04
N GLN A 395 2.45 -12.22 -11.17
CA GLN A 395 1.05 -12.04 -11.53
C GLN A 395 0.89 -10.91 -12.53
N ALA A 396 -0.03 -11.07 -13.46
CA ALA A 396 -0.37 -10.07 -14.45
C ALA A 396 -1.21 -8.95 -13.83
N ASP A 397 -0.58 -8.15 -12.98
CA ASP A 397 -1.07 -6.89 -12.45
C ASP A 397 -0.48 -5.78 -13.33
N LEU A 398 -1.28 -5.23 -14.25
CA LEU A 398 -0.82 -4.32 -15.29
C LEU A 398 -1.76 -3.13 -15.41
N VAL A 399 -1.18 -1.97 -15.72
CA VAL A 399 -1.91 -0.76 -16.10
C VAL A 399 -1.36 -0.20 -17.38
N ALA A 400 -2.18 0.55 -18.14
CA ALA A 400 -1.71 1.24 -19.32
C ALA A 400 -2.19 2.69 -19.37
N VAL A 401 -1.33 3.54 -19.93
CA VAL A 401 -1.55 4.98 -20.12
C VAL A 401 -1.16 5.41 -21.52
N SER A 402 -1.77 6.47 -22.04
CA SER A 402 -1.34 7.11 -23.27
C SER A 402 -0.10 7.97 -23.03
N GLY A 403 0.99 7.69 -23.74
CA GLY A 403 2.25 8.44 -23.65
C GLY A 403 3.30 7.80 -22.75
N ASN A 404 4.35 8.55 -22.42
CA ASN A 404 5.50 8.08 -21.65
C ASN A 404 5.47 8.67 -20.22
N PRO A 405 5.22 7.85 -19.16
CA PRO A 405 5.14 8.35 -17.78
C PRO A 405 6.49 8.85 -17.23
N TYR A 406 7.60 8.57 -17.91
CA TYR A 406 8.91 9.10 -17.54
C TYR A 406 9.18 10.50 -18.16
N GLU A 407 8.39 10.92 -19.14
CA GLU A 407 8.38 12.29 -19.67
C GLU A 407 7.37 13.18 -18.97
N ASP A 408 6.18 12.63 -18.66
CA ASP A 408 5.11 13.30 -17.93
C ASP A 408 4.42 12.33 -16.97
N VAL A 409 4.76 12.42 -15.70
CA VAL A 409 4.20 11.53 -14.68
C VAL A 409 2.71 11.78 -14.41
N SER A 410 2.18 12.96 -14.78
CA SER A 410 0.77 13.31 -14.56
C SER A 410 -0.20 12.47 -15.39
N ILE A 411 0.27 11.82 -16.46
CA ILE A 411 -0.57 10.91 -17.24
C ILE A 411 -1.06 9.71 -16.43
N LEU A 412 -0.39 9.37 -15.33
CA LEU A 412 -0.83 8.33 -14.39
C LEU A 412 -2.14 8.68 -13.66
N GLU A 413 -2.56 9.95 -13.68
CA GLU A 413 -3.87 10.36 -13.18
C GLU A 413 -5.02 9.87 -14.10
N ASN A 414 -4.70 9.39 -15.31
CA ASN A 414 -5.66 8.92 -16.31
C ASN A 414 -5.25 7.53 -16.83
N VAL A 415 -5.26 6.54 -15.95
CA VAL A 415 -5.03 5.13 -16.35
C VAL A 415 -6.20 4.67 -17.21
N GLU A 416 -5.90 4.10 -18.39
CA GLU A 416 -6.92 3.72 -19.39
C GLU A 416 -7.17 2.22 -19.42
N PHE A 417 -6.21 1.40 -18.98
CA PHE A 417 -6.36 -0.05 -18.86
C PHE A 417 -5.92 -0.50 -17.46
N VAL A 418 -6.67 -1.44 -16.87
CA VAL A 418 -6.33 -2.05 -15.58
C VAL A 418 -6.58 -3.54 -15.64
N MET A 419 -5.53 -4.32 -15.34
CA MET A 419 -5.59 -5.77 -15.15
C MET A 419 -5.01 -6.12 -13.77
N LYS A 420 -5.67 -7.03 -13.06
CA LYS A 420 -5.17 -7.59 -11.78
C LYS A 420 -5.31 -9.11 -11.82
N GLY A 421 -4.20 -9.83 -11.63
CA GLY A 421 -4.17 -11.29 -11.67
C GLY A 421 -4.70 -11.87 -12.99
N GLY A 422 -4.43 -11.21 -14.12
CA GLY A 422 -4.92 -11.61 -15.45
C GLY A 422 -6.36 -11.24 -15.76
N VAL A 423 -7.12 -10.69 -14.80
CA VAL A 423 -8.50 -10.25 -15.00
C VAL A 423 -8.54 -8.76 -15.34
N VAL A 424 -9.20 -8.40 -16.44
CA VAL A 424 -9.39 -7.01 -16.88
C VAL A 424 -10.50 -6.35 -16.08
N TYR A 425 -10.23 -5.19 -15.50
CA TYR A 425 -11.18 -4.38 -14.75
C TYR A 425 -11.51 -3.04 -15.44
N ARG A 426 -10.65 -2.59 -16.34
CA ARG A 426 -10.85 -1.39 -17.16
C ARG A 426 -10.26 -1.62 -18.55
N GLU A 427 -11.00 -1.25 -19.59
CA GLU A 427 -10.55 -1.25 -20.98
C GLU A 427 -10.52 0.18 -21.51
N PRO A 428 -9.58 0.52 -22.48
CA PRO A 428 -9.51 1.83 -23.10
C PRO A 428 -10.75 2.26 -23.84
#